data_8da2b3b8c9cbaa89fe4ce3b8144b80c2
#
_entry.id   8da2b3b8c9cbaa89fe4ce3b8144b80c2
#
_cell.length_a   1.000
_cell.length_b   1.000
_cell.length_c   1.000
_cell.angle_alpha   90.00
_cell.angle_beta   90.00
_cell.angle_gamma   90.00
#
_symmetry.space_group_name_H-M   'P 1'
#
loop_
_entity.id
_entity.type
_entity.pdbx_description
1 polymer ?
#
loop_
_entity_poly.entity_id
_entity_poly.type
_entity_poly.pdbx_seq_one_letter_code
_entity_poly.pdbx_strand_id
1 'polypeptide(L)'
;MRRDYYAVLGIAATAGPREIRQAYRRLARQYSPDVNFWDEEARSLFEEIAEAYRVLNDPAARGMYDRFGHRVVAGAIESGRRGDDVHVAVDLSFADAARGIRRALDVQRFSPCEACDARGHDAHGAPCRPCAGRGVHRRAESIVVAIPAGVESGSQVRLAGEGSAAPFGGPRGDLFVSTRVHEHPFFKRKGDTVHCELSISVWEAIRGTRVRVPTPDGEAFVVVPPGTMGGQTFRLRGQGLARLMADGTGDLFVTVQVVMPTGLDERTDELVRQLERLMPLTPRETLERYAGGVG
;
A
#
# COMPACT_ATOMS: atom_id res chain seq x y z
N MET A 1 17.93 -14.19 -35.34
CA MET A 1 19.33 -14.52 -34.92
C MET A 1 20.00 -13.20 -34.54
N ARG A 2 20.46 -13.02 -33.28
CA ARG A 2 21.19 -11.79 -32.91
C ARG A 2 22.54 -11.76 -33.65
N ARG A 3 22.90 -10.58 -34.17
CA ARG A 3 24.17 -10.38 -34.89
C ARG A 3 25.35 -10.40 -33.93
N ASP A 4 26.51 -10.88 -34.37
CA ASP A 4 27.75 -10.82 -33.58
C ASP A 4 28.12 -9.38 -33.22
N TYR A 5 28.47 -9.11 -31.96
CA TYR A 5 28.76 -7.76 -31.46
C TYR A 5 29.96 -7.11 -32.16
N TYR A 6 30.96 -7.90 -32.57
CA TYR A 6 32.07 -7.40 -33.38
C TYR A 6 31.59 -6.98 -34.77
N ALA A 7 30.70 -7.78 -35.39
CA ALA A 7 30.09 -7.46 -36.66
C ALA A 7 29.16 -6.24 -36.58
N VAL A 8 28.42 -6.08 -35.46
CA VAL A 8 27.57 -4.89 -35.19
C VAL A 8 28.41 -3.60 -35.15
N LEU A 9 29.57 -3.62 -34.48
CA LEU A 9 30.49 -2.48 -34.45
C LEU A 9 31.37 -2.34 -35.69
N GLY A 10 31.37 -3.35 -36.58
CA GLY A 10 32.21 -3.38 -37.80
C GLY A 10 33.70 -3.41 -37.48
N ILE A 11 34.11 -4.19 -36.46
CA ILE A 11 35.48 -4.34 -35.99
C ILE A 11 35.89 -5.82 -35.96
N ALA A 12 37.20 -6.09 -35.97
CA ALA A 12 37.71 -7.44 -35.81
C ALA A 12 37.58 -7.95 -34.35
N ALA A 13 37.42 -9.25 -34.14
CA ALA A 13 37.39 -9.85 -32.80
C ALA A 13 38.69 -9.59 -32.00
N THR A 14 39.77 -9.25 -32.64
CA THR A 14 41.05 -8.86 -32.06
C THR A 14 41.17 -7.38 -31.72
N ALA A 15 40.14 -6.57 -32.03
CA ALA A 15 40.18 -5.10 -31.85
C ALA A 15 40.46 -4.70 -30.42
N GLY A 16 41.30 -3.68 -30.26
CA GLY A 16 41.66 -3.15 -28.93
C GLY A 16 40.61 -2.17 -28.37
N PRO A 17 40.69 -1.79 -27.07
CA PRO A 17 39.72 -0.90 -26.40
C PRO A 17 39.61 0.49 -27.07
N ARG A 18 40.66 0.95 -27.73
CA ARG A 18 40.65 2.23 -28.49
C ARG A 18 39.81 2.12 -29.75
N GLU A 19 39.96 1.02 -30.50
CA GLU A 19 39.20 0.74 -31.72
C GLU A 19 37.72 0.55 -31.43
N ILE A 20 37.37 -0.17 -30.38
CA ILE A 20 35.98 -0.35 -29.90
C ILE A 20 35.33 1.01 -29.62
N ARG A 21 35.99 1.90 -28.87
CA ARG A 21 35.48 3.24 -28.58
C ARG A 21 35.35 4.11 -29.84
N GLN A 22 36.29 4.00 -30.76
CA GLN A 22 36.25 4.77 -32.00
C GLN A 22 35.12 4.31 -32.92
N ALA A 23 34.91 3.00 -33.06
CA ALA A 23 33.81 2.42 -33.83
C ALA A 23 32.44 2.84 -33.25
N TYR A 24 32.29 2.73 -31.94
CA TYR A 24 31.06 3.18 -31.27
C TYR A 24 30.76 4.66 -31.54
N ARG A 25 31.75 5.57 -31.33
CA ARG A 25 31.52 7.00 -31.53
C ARG A 25 31.13 7.33 -32.97
N ARG A 26 31.69 6.62 -33.96
CA ARG A 26 31.34 6.78 -35.35
C ARG A 26 29.89 6.38 -35.63
N LEU A 27 29.52 5.18 -35.18
CA LEU A 27 28.18 4.62 -35.41
C LEU A 27 27.11 5.36 -34.58
N ALA A 28 27.42 5.73 -33.34
CA ALA A 28 26.51 6.49 -32.49
C ALA A 28 26.16 7.86 -33.11
N ARG A 29 27.11 8.54 -33.76
CA ARG A 29 26.81 9.79 -34.47
C ARG A 29 25.95 9.57 -35.72
N GLN A 30 26.11 8.43 -36.38
CA GLN A 30 25.38 8.11 -37.60
C GLN A 30 23.93 7.70 -37.32
N TYR A 31 23.69 6.94 -36.25
CA TYR A 31 22.39 6.34 -35.93
C TYR A 31 21.73 6.96 -34.66
N SER A 32 22.27 8.09 -34.14
CA SER A 32 21.67 8.78 -32.99
C SER A 32 20.20 9.10 -33.24
N PRO A 33 19.32 8.85 -32.24
CA PRO A 33 17.90 9.25 -32.28
C PRO A 33 17.72 10.76 -32.50
N ASP A 34 18.69 11.59 -32.09
CA ASP A 34 18.65 13.03 -32.25
C ASP A 34 18.79 13.45 -33.72
N VAL A 35 19.43 12.61 -34.55
CA VAL A 35 19.63 12.87 -36.00
C VAL A 35 18.62 12.12 -36.86
N ASN A 36 18.13 10.95 -36.37
CA ASN A 36 17.23 10.06 -37.09
C ASN A 36 15.91 9.88 -36.36
N PHE A 37 15.24 10.98 -36.00
CA PHE A 37 14.08 11.00 -35.09
C PHE A 37 12.89 10.15 -35.58
N TRP A 38 12.70 9.97 -36.90
CA TRP A 38 11.55 9.29 -37.48
C TRP A 38 11.88 7.87 -38.01
N ASP A 39 13.13 7.39 -37.88
CA ASP A 39 13.57 6.12 -38.41
C ASP A 39 13.64 5.04 -37.33
N GLU A 40 12.66 4.13 -37.32
CA GLU A 40 12.60 3.01 -36.37
C GLU A 40 13.74 2.01 -36.59
N GLU A 41 14.21 1.83 -37.82
CA GLU A 41 15.33 0.95 -38.12
C GLU A 41 16.64 1.53 -37.57
N ALA A 42 16.83 2.85 -37.68
CA ALA A 42 17.98 3.54 -37.10
C ALA A 42 17.98 3.45 -35.56
N ARG A 43 16.80 3.55 -34.93
CA ARG A 43 16.66 3.37 -33.49
C ARG A 43 17.01 1.95 -33.02
N SER A 44 16.51 0.94 -33.71
CA SER A 44 16.83 -0.47 -33.44
C SER A 44 18.31 -0.77 -33.60
N LEU A 45 18.94 -0.25 -34.67
CA LEU A 45 20.38 -0.35 -34.90
C LEU A 45 21.20 0.38 -33.83
N PHE A 46 20.74 1.54 -33.36
CA PHE A 46 21.42 2.27 -32.30
C PHE A 46 21.40 1.50 -30.97
N GLU A 47 20.29 0.82 -30.65
CA GLU A 47 20.19 -0.06 -29.45
C GLU A 47 21.16 -1.25 -29.58
N GLU A 48 21.22 -1.89 -30.72
CA GLU A 48 22.19 -2.98 -30.96
C GLU A 48 23.65 -2.49 -30.85
N ILE A 49 23.97 -1.32 -31.40
CA ILE A 49 25.29 -0.68 -31.29
C ILE A 49 25.65 -0.34 -29.84
N ALA A 50 24.71 0.21 -29.07
CA ALA A 50 24.91 0.54 -27.68
C ALA A 50 25.09 -0.71 -26.81
N GLU A 51 24.33 -1.78 -27.07
CA GLU A 51 24.49 -3.07 -26.42
C GLU A 51 25.87 -3.68 -26.71
N ALA A 52 26.27 -3.75 -27.98
CA ALA A 52 27.56 -4.26 -28.39
C ALA A 52 28.75 -3.50 -27.76
N TYR A 53 28.67 -2.17 -27.73
CA TYR A 53 29.70 -1.35 -27.08
C TYR A 53 29.80 -1.60 -25.58
N ARG A 54 28.69 -1.67 -24.88
CA ARG A 54 28.64 -1.92 -23.42
C ARG A 54 29.34 -3.22 -23.05
N VAL A 55 29.13 -4.27 -23.88
CA VAL A 55 29.75 -5.57 -23.65
C VAL A 55 31.25 -5.57 -24.00
N LEU A 56 31.59 -5.08 -25.18
CA LEU A 56 32.97 -5.18 -25.69
C LEU A 56 33.91 -4.17 -25.03
N ASN A 57 33.42 -3.09 -24.46
CA ASN A 57 34.23 -2.09 -23.75
C ASN A 57 34.60 -2.51 -22.32
N ASP A 58 33.88 -3.45 -21.72
CA ASP A 58 34.18 -4.04 -20.42
C ASP A 58 35.01 -5.32 -20.62
N PRO A 59 36.25 -5.39 -20.07
CA PRO A 59 37.11 -6.56 -20.26
C PRO A 59 36.52 -7.87 -19.72
N ALA A 60 35.77 -7.81 -18.63
CA ALA A 60 35.16 -8.98 -18.01
C ALA A 60 33.96 -9.48 -18.85
N ALA A 61 33.08 -8.55 -19.24
CA ALA A 61 31.95 -8.85 -20.13
C ALA A 61 32.40 -9.36 -21.50
N ARG A 62 33.46 -8.75 -22.06
CA ARG A 62 34.06 -9.20 -23.31
C ARG A 62 34.62 -10.60 -23.20
N GLY A 63 35.37 -10.91 -22.13
CA GLY A 63 35.89 -12.24 -21.89
C GLY A 63 34.81 -13.31 -21.74
N MET A 64 33.66 -12.96 -21.19
CA MET A 64 32.50 -13.85 -21.13
C MET A 64 31.81 -13.98 -22.51
N TYR A 65 31.69 -12.89 -23.24
CA TYR A 65 31.16 -12.93 -24.61
C TYR A 65 31.98 -13.81 -25.56
N ASP A 66 33.31 -13.66 -25.51
CA ASP A 66 34.24 -14.44 -26.34
C ASP A 66 34.18 -15.94 -26.05
N ARG A 67 33.89 -16.33 -24.81
CA ARG A 67 33.81 -17.75 -24.38
C ARG A 67 32.44 -18.37 -24.59
N PHE A 68 31.37 -17.62 -24.36
CA PHE A 68 30.02 -18.17 -24.16
C PHE A 68 28.97 -17.54 -25.08
N GLY A 69 29.31 -16.50 -25.84
CA GLY A 69 28.41 -15.81 -26.76
C GLY A 69 27.30 -14.98 -26.09
N HIS A 70 26.33 -14.54 -26.88
CA HIS A 70 25.26 -13.63 -26.48
C HIS A 70 24.44 -14.07 -25.24
N ARG A 71 24.21 -15.37 -25.04
CA ARG A 71 23.33 -15.87 -23.97
C ARG A 71 23.83 -15.56 -22.57
N VAL A 72 25.13 -15.65 -22.36
CA VAL A 72 25.74 -15.43 -21.02
C VAL A 72 25.96 -13.95 -20.76
N VAL A 73 26.25 -13.20 -21.80
CA VAL A 73 26.51 -11.76 -21.70
C VAL A 73 25.21 -10.97 -21.48
N ALA A 74 24.10 -11.38 -22.09
CA ALA A 74 22.80 -10.82 -21.78
C ALA A 74 22.49 -10.94 -20.28
N GLY A 75 22.85 -12.10 -19.68
CA GLY A 75 22.75 -12.31 -18.25
C GLY A 75 23.64 -11.42 -17.38
N ALA A 76 24.89 -11.21 -17.82
CA ALA A 76 25.83 -10.34 -17.09
C ALA A 76 25.43 -8.84 -17.15
N ILE A 77 24.84 -8.40 -18.25
CA ILE A 77 24.30 -7.05 -18.39
C ILE A 77 23.05 -6.85 -17.51
N GLU A 78 22.22 -7.88 -17.38
CA GLU A 78 21.05 -7.88 -16.51
C GLU A 78 21.40 -8.00 -15.04
N SER A 79 22.61 -8.48 -14.68
CA SER A 79 23.06 -8.58 -13.28
C SER A 79 23.10 -7.24 -12.52
N GLY A 80 23.18 -6.12 -13.24
CA GLY A 80 23.04 -4.77 -12.66
C GLY A 80 21.61 -4.26 -12.58
N ARG A 81 20.63 -4.96 -13.17
CA ARG A 81 19.22 -4.58 -13.07
C ARG A 81 18.67 -4.98 -11.73
N ARG A 82 17.90 -4.07 -11.12
CA ARG A 82 17.12 -4.36 -9.92
C ARG A 82 15.94 -5.26 -10.28
N GLY A 83 15.58 -6.16 -9.37
CA GLY A 83 14.36 -6.96 -9.49
C GLY A 83 13.11 -6.09 -9.43
N ASP A 84 12.01 -6.63 -9.95
CA ASP A 84 10.73 -5.93 -9.98
C ASP A 84 10.16 -5.75 -8.57
N ASP A 85 9.53 -4.61 -8.35
CA ASP A 85 8.76 -4.36 -7.15
C ASP A 85 7.47 -5.20 -7.16
N VAL A 86 7.05 -5.66 -5.99
CA VAL A 86 5.84 -6.48 -5.84
C VAL A 86 4.80 -5.70 -5.06
N HIS A 87 3.56 -5.70 -5.53
CA HIS A 87 2.44 -5.02 -4.89
C HIS A 87 1.41 -6.05 -4.42
N VAL A 88 1.04 -5.98 -3.14
CA VAL A 88 0.04 -6.86 -2.51
C VAL A 88 -0.96 -6.00 -1.76
N ALA A 89 -2.26 -6.33 -1.87
CA ALA A 89 -3.31 -5.72 -1.06
C ALA A 89 -3.65 -6.64 0.12
N VAL A 90 -3.87 -6.05 1.29
CA VAL A 90 -4.25 -6.77 2.51
C VAL A 90 -5.52 -6.18 3.06
N ASP A 91 -6.52 -7.05 3.25
CA ASP A 91 -7.77 -6.70 3.92
C ASP A 91 -7.59 -6.78 5.44
N LEU A 92 -7.96 -5.71 6.13
CA LEU A 92 -7.85 -5.55 7.58
C LEU A 92 -9.23 -5.30 8.17
N SER A 93 -9.50 -5.87 9.34
CA SER A 93 -10.60 -5.42 10.16
C SER A 93 -10.30 -4.04 10.76
N PHE A 94 -11.34 -3.34 11.19
CA PHE A 94 -11.17 -2.08 11.93
C PHE A 94 -10.28 -2.24 13.17
N ALA A 95 -10.44 -3.36 13.89
CA ALA A 95 -9.65 -3.66 15.08
C ALA A 95 -8.17 -3.90 14.76
N ASP A 96 -7.87 -4.61 13.66
CA ASP A 96 -6.49 -4.82 13.20
C ASP A 96 -5.83 -3.50 12.81
N ALA A 97 -6.55 -2.64 12.10
CA ALA A 97 -6.07 -1.31 11.71
C ALA A 97 -5.88 -0.38 12.91
N ALA A 98 -6.72 -0.50 13.94
CA ALA A 98 -6.62 0.30 15.16
C ALA A 98 -5.36 -0.04 15.98
N ARG A 99 -5.09 -1.34 16.17
CA ARG A 99 -4.02 -1.83 17.05
C ARG A 99 -2.70 -2.10 16.33
N GLY A 100 -2.75 -2.20 15.00
CA GLY A 100 -1.67 -2.76 14.23
C GLY A 100 -1.57 -4.28 14.37
N ILE A 101 -0.98 -4.93 13.39
CA ILE A 101 -0.89 -6.39 13.33
C ILE A 101 0.39 -6.84 12.64
N ARG A 102 0.91 -7.99 13.03
CA ARG A 102 1.91 -8.75 12.26
C ARG A 102 1.21 -9.88 11.55
N ARG A 103 1.30 -9.92 10.23
CA ARG A 103 0.61 -10.91 9.42
C ARG A 103 1.57 -11.54 8.42
N ALA A 104 1.52 -12.86 8.30
CA ALA A 104 2.20 -13.58 7.24
C ALA A 104 1.38 -13.45 5.95
N LEU A 105 2.03 -13.05 4.86
CA LEU A 105 1.43 -12.90 3.54
C LEU A 105 2.15 -13.81 2.55
N ASP A 106 1.39 -14.58 1.80
CA ASP A 106 1.93 -15.40 0.73
C ASP A 106 2.09 -14.55 -0.53
N VAL A 107 3.34 -14.21 -0.83
CA VAL A 107 3.70 -13.32 -1.93
C VAL A 107 4.28 -14.14 -3.07
N GLN A 108 3.69 -13.98 -4.26
CA GLN A 108 4.22 -14.56 -5.49
C GLN A 108 5.32 -13.67 -6.04
N ARG A 109 6.58 -14.10 -5.94
CA ARG A 109 7.73 -13.35 -6.42
C ARG A 109 8.76 -14.23 -7.12
N PHE A 110 9.67 -13.60 -7.84
CA PHE A 110 10.83 -14.31 -8.34
C PHE A 110 11.86 -14.46 -7.22
N SER A 111 12.32 -15.71 -7.03
CA SER A 111 13.37 -16.08 -6.07
C SER A 111 14.60 -16.57 -6.82
N PRO A 112 15.82 -16.39 -6.26
CA PRO A 112 17.03 -16.89 -6.85
C PRO A 112 16.95 -18.41 -7.08
N CYS A 113 17.49 -18.88 -8.18
CA CYS A 113 17.56 -20.31 -8.45
C CYS A 113 18.67 -20.93 -7.60
N GLU A 114 18.30 -21.77 -6.64
CA GLU A 114 19.23 -22.45 -5.74
C GLU A 114 20.20 -23.39 -6.49
N ALA A 115 19.76 -24.00 -7.61
CA ALA A 115 20.57 -24.94 -8.38
C ALA A 115 21.78 -24.28 -9.10
N CYS A 116 21.69 -23.01 -9.42
CA CYS A 116 22.75 -22.26 -10.09
C CYS A 116 23.18 -21.00 -9.35
N ASP A 117 22.68 -20.79 -8.15
CA ASP A 117 22.96 -19.62 -7.33
C ASP A 117 22.74 -18.30 -8.12
N ALA A 118 21.55 -18.18 -8.71
CA ALA A 118 21.11 -17.08 -9.60
C ALA A 118 21.93 -16.86 -10.87
N ARG A 119 22.98 -17.67 -11.15
CA ARG A 119 23.87 -17.48 -12.31
C ARG A 119 23.23 -17.78 -13.67
N GLY A 120 22.14 -18.54 -13.71
CA GLY A 120 21.45 -18.93 -14.94
C GLY A 120 22.13 -20.06 -15.72
N HIS A 121 23.34 -20.48 -15.35
CA HIS A 121 24.10 -21.54 -16.02
C HIS A 121 24.71 -22.50 -14.99
N ASP A 122 25.02 -23.72 -15.42
CA ASP A 122 25.74 -24.71 -14.63
C ASP A 122 27.26 -24.48 -14.62
N ALA A 123 28.02 -25.37 -13.97
CA ALA A 123 29.48 -25.28 -13.91
C ALA A 123 30.18 -25.41 -15.26
N HIS A 124 29.49 -25.95 -16.28
CA HIS A 124 30.02 -26.15 -17.64
C HIS A 124 29.55 -25.04 -18.61
N GLY A 125 28.84 -24.00 -18.10
CA GLY A 125 28.33 -22.90 -18.92
C GLY A 125 27.04 -23.22 -19.67
N ALA A 126 26.44 -24.42 -19.51
CA ALA A 126 25.16 -24.74 -20.11
C ALA A 126 24.02 -24.07 -19.33
N PRO A 127 22.89 -23.70 -19.99
CA PRO A 127 21.74 -23.12 -19.33
C PRO A 127 21.24 -24.01 -18.18
N CYS A 128 21.10 -23.44 -17.01
CA CYS A 128 20.58 -24.14 -15.83
C CYS A 128 19.18 -24.69 -16.11
N ARG A 129 19.01 -26.00 -16.03
CA ARG A 129 17.72 -26.67 -16.34
C ARG A 129 16.56 -26.19 -15.45
N PRO A 130 16.67 -26.11 -14.08
CA PRO A 130 15.57 -25.68 -13.22
C PRO A 130 15.02 -24.29 -13.54
N CYS A 131 15.86 -23.31 -13.85
CA CYS A 131 15.43 -21.95 -14.16
C CYS A 131 15.40 -21.63 -15.67
N ALA A 132 15.71 -22.61 -16.53
CA ALA A 132 15.80 -22.44 -17.99
C ALA A 132 16.72 -21.26 -18.41
N GLY A 133 17.84 -21.12 -17.71
CA GLY A 133 18.83 -20.07 -17.99
C GLY A 133 18.51 -18.69 -17.41
N ARG A 134 17.37 -18.51 -16.69
CA ARG A 134 16.94 -17.19 -16.18
C ARG A 134 17.60 -16.77 -14.87
N GLY A 135 18.23 -17.68 -14.14
CA GLY A 135 18.79 -17.40 -12.80
C GLY A 135 17.76 -17.27 -11.68
N VAL A 136 16.49 -17.11 -12.03
CA VAL A 136 15.37 -16.96 -11.08
C VAL A 136 14.19 -17.84 -11.48
N HIS A 137 13.35 -18.19 -10.50
CA HIS A 137 12.08 -18.89 -10.73
C HIS A 137 10.99 -18.29 -9.87
N ARG A 138 9.76 -18.38 -10.32
CA ARG A 138 8.59 -17.86 -9.58
C ARG A 138 8.24 -18.81 -8.45
N ARG A 139 8.12 -18.27 -7.23
CA ARG A 139 7.77 -19.02 -6.03
C ARG A 139 6.83 -18.21 -5.14
N ALA A 140 5.93 -18.91 -4.43
CA ALA A 140 5.19 -18.33 -3.32
C ALA A 140 6.08 -18.38 -2.08
N GLU A 141 6.28 -17.24 -1.44
CA GLU A 141 7.03 -17.13 -0.20
C GLU A 141 6.19 -16.41 0.85
N SER A 142 6.19 -16.95 2.07
CA SER A 142 5.46 -16.36 3.19
C SER A 142 6.33 -15.29 3.87
N ILE A 143 5.90 -14.04 3.82
CA ILE A 143 6.61 -12.88 4.37
C ILE A 143 5.81 -12.31 5.52
N VAL A 144 6.44 -12.16 6.69
CA VAL A 144 5.79 -11.52 7.84
C VAL A 144 5.89 -10.00 7.71
N VAL A 145 4.73 -9.36 7.56
CA VAL A 145 4.61 -7.91 7.44
C VAL A 145 4.07 -7.34 8.74
N ALA A 146 4.77 -6.33 9.28
CA ALA A 146 4.28 -5.54 10.40
C ALA A 146 3.51 -4.33 9.86
N ILE A 147 2.20 -4.30 10.12
CA ILE A 147 1.32 -3.20 9.76
C ILE A 147 1.15 -2.33 11.01
N PRO A 148 1.55 -1.06 10.98
CA PRO A 148 1.45 -0.19 12.14
C PRO A 148 0.01 0.11 12.52
N ALA A 149 -0.20 0.51 13.79
CA ALA A 149 -1.49 0.99 14.26
C ALA A 149 -1.88 2.31 13.57
N GLY A 150 -3.18 2.51 13.37
CA GLY A 150 -3.70 3.74 12.78
C GLY A 150 -3.71 3.77 11.25
N VAL A 151 -3.32 2.71 10.55
CA VAL A 151 -3.37 2.66 9.07
C VAL A 151 -4.78 2.87 8.55
N GLU A 152 -4.88 3.52 7.37
CA GLU A 152 -6.13 3.76 6.65
C GLU A 152 -6.21 2.90 5.39
N SER A 153 -7.40 2.84 4.78
CA SER A 153 -7.53 2.26 3.45
C SER A 153 -6.70 3.05 2.45
N GLY A 154 -5.85 2.35 1.67
CA GLY A 154 -4.91 2.97 0.75
C GLY A 154 -3.53 3.29 1.35
N SER A 155 -3.32 3.12 2.66
CA SER A 155 -1.98 3.23 3.25
C SER A 155 -1.06 2.19 2.64
N GLN A 156 0.21 2.57 2.40
CA GLN A 156 1.22 1.68 1.86
C GLN A 156 2.36 1.47 2.85
N VAL A 157 2.67 0.20 3.10
CA VAL A 157 3.85 -0.23 3.87
C VAL A 157 4.88 -0.77 2.88
N ARG A 158 6.07 -0.16 2.85
CA ARG A 158 7.18 -0.59 2.01
C ARG A 158 8.14 -1.46 2.82
N LEU A 159 8.44 -2.64 2.30
CA LEU A 159 9.51 -3.50 2.79
C LEU A 159 10.63 -3.53 1.75
N ALA A 160 11.73 -2.86 2.09
CA ALA A 160 12.88 -2.74 1.21
C ALA A 160 13.54 -4.10 0.99
N GLY A 161 13.83 -4.44 -0.28
CA GLY A 161 14.50 -5.69 -0.65
C GLY A 161 13.63 -6.96 -0.54
N GLU A 162 12.31 -6.82 -0.28
CA GLU A 162 11.38 -7.95 -0.19
C GLU A 162 10.53 -8.14 -1.47
N GLY A 163 10.89 -7.47 -2.56
CA GLY A 163 10.32 -7.69 -3.89
C GLY A 163 10.93 -8.89 -4.60
N SER A 164 10.75 -8.94 -5.91
CA SER A 164 11.31 -10.00 -6.77
C SER A 164 12.85 -9.94 -6.80
N ALA A 165 13.48 -11.10 -6.83
CA ALA A 165 14.90 -11.19 -7.12
C ALA A 165 15.17 -10.77 -8.57
N ALA A 166 16.28 -10.09 -8.77
CA ALA A 166 16.78 -9.82 -10.11
C ALA A 166 17.39 -11.08 -10.73
N PRO A 167 17.26 -11.27 -12.04
CA PRO A 167 18.07 -12.24 -12.75
C PRO A 167 19.57 -12.01 -12.49
N PHE A 168 20.34 -13.07 -12.50
CA PHE A 168 21.81 -13.03 -12.44
C PHE A 168 22.42 -12.33 -11.22
N GLY A 169 21.70 -12.33 -10.06
CA GLY A 169 22.22 -11.87 -8.77
C GLY A 169 22.20 -10.36 -8.55
N GLY A 170 21.42 -9.60 -9.33
CA GLY A 170 21.18 -8.19 -9.07
C GLY A 170 20.39 -7.94 -7.78
N PRO A 171 20.28 -6.68 -7.31
CA PRO A 171 19.57 -6.34 -6.10
C PRO A 171 18.06 -6.63 -6.24
N ARG A 172 17.43 -7.06 -5.17
CA ARG A 172 15.99 -7.31 -5.14
C ARG A 172 15.19 -6.01 -5.28
N GLY A 173 13.97 -6.10 -5.78
CA GLY A 173 12.95 -5.07 -5.69
C GLY A 173 12.42 -4.88 -4.27
N ASP A 174 11.40 -4.06 -4.12
CA ASP A 174 10.71 -3.84 -2.86
C ASP A 174 9.33 -4.46 -2.87
N LEU A 175 8.82 -4.79 -1.68
CA LEU A 175 7.44 -5.21 -1.51
C LEU A 175 6.62 -4.02 -0.99
N PHE A 176 5.56 -3.67 -1.70
CA PHE A 176 4.58 -2.67 -1.32
C PHE A 176 3.29 -3.36 -0.89
N VAL A 177 2.92 -3.17 0.36
CA VAL A 177 1.69 -3.71 0.92
C VAL A 177 0.70 -2.57 1.08
N SER A 178 -0.38 -2.57 0.30
CA SER A 178 -1.49 -1.62 0.41
C SER A 178 -2.57 -2.20 1.31
N THR A 179 -3.07 -1.39 2.24
CA THR A 179 -4.10 -1.80 3.20
C THR A 179 -5.49 -1.44 2.69
N ARG A 180 -6.45 -2.33 2.92
CA ARG A 180 -7.89 -2.09 2.76
C ARG A 180 -8.56 -2.37 4.08
N VAL A 181 -9.06 -1.32 4.75
CA VAL A 181 -9.72 -1.44 6.06
C VAL A 181 -11.22 -1.54 5.86
N HIS A 182 -11.82 -2.59 6.41
CA HIS A 182 -13.27 -2.76 6.39
C HIS A 182 -13.95 -1.81 7.37
N GLU A 183 -15.12 -1.30 6.98
CA GLU A 183 -15.96 -0.48 7.84
C GLU A 183 -16.44 -1.28 9.06
N HIS A 184 -16.56 -0.59 10.19
CA HIS A 184 -17.08 -1.19 11.40
C HIS A 184 -18.56 -0.79 11.57
N PRO A 185 -19.46 -1.72 11.94
CA PRO A 185 -20.89 -1.43 12.04
C PRO A 185 -21.22 -0.38 13.12
N PHE A 186 -20.42 -0.29 14.17
CA PHE A 186 -20.63 0.63 15.30
C PHE A 186 -19.77 1.89 15.22
N PHE A 187 -18.52 1.78 14.74
CA PHE A 187 -17.58 2.89 14.69
C PHE A 187 -17.52 3.50 13.29
N LYS A 188 -17.65 4.82 13.21
CA LYS A 188 -17.39 5.60 11.98
C LYS A 188 -16.07 6.34 12.14
N ARG A 189 -15.10 6.06 11.28
CA ARG A 189 -13.77 6.66 11.32
C ARG A 189 -13.69 7.95 10.51
N LYS A 190 -12.99 8.98 11.04
CA LYS A 190 -12.56 10.17 10.30
C LYS A 190 -11.11 10.50 10.68
N GLY A 191 -10.15 10.05 9.86
CA GLY A 191 -8.73 10.17 10.20
C GLY A 191 -8.38 9.36 11.46
N ASP A 192 -7.80 10.01 12.46
CA ASP A 192 -7.51 9.44 13.78
C ASP A 192 -8.69 9.48 14.75
N THR A 193 -9.75 10.20 14.37
CA THR A 193 -10.95 10.38 15.19
C THR A 193 -11.99 9.29 14.89
N VAL A 194 -12.67 8.84 15.93
CA VAL A 194 -13.74 7.83 15.84
C VAL A 194 -15.05 8.42 16.33
N HIS A 195 -16.14 8.08 15.66
CA HIS A 195 -17.50 8.48 16.04
C HIS A 195 -18.33 7.22 16.30
N CYS A 196 -19.16 7.27 17.33
CA CYS A 196 -20.17 6.24 17.59
C CYS A 196 -21.46 6.86 18.12
N GLU A 197 -22.53 6.07 18.10
CA GLU A 197 -23.83 6.47 18.61
C GLU A 197 -24.12 5.72 19.91
N LEU A 198 -24.58 6.43 20.91
CA LEU A 198 -24.97 5.90 22.21
C LEU A 198 -26.47 6.07 22.37
N SER A 199 -27.22 4.98 22.37
CA SER A 199 -28.64 5.01 22.69
C SER A 199 -28.84 4.99 24.21
N ILE A 200 -29.59 5.96 24.70
CA ILE A 200 -30.04 6.04 26.09
C ILE A 200 -31.55 6.20 26.15
N SER A 201 -32.17 5.77 27.21
CA SER A 201 -33.60 5.99 27.45
C SER A 201 -33.88 7.46 27.75
N VAL A 202 -35.11 7.90 27.52
CA VAL A 202 -35.57 9.23 27.92
C VAL A 202 -35.40 9.48 29.44
N TRP A 203 -35.53 8.43 30.25
CA TRP A 203 -35.37 8.51 31.71
C TRP A 203 -33.91 8.75 32.11
N GLU A 204 -32.97 8.14 31.41
CA GLU A 204 -31.53 8.39 31.58
C GLU A 204 -31.15 9.77 31.11
N ALA A 205 -31.72 10.22 29.98
CA ALA A 205 -31.50 11.57 29.46
C ALA A 205 -31.96 12.65 30.46
N ILE A 206 -33.12 12.45 31.13
CA ILE A 206 -33.67 13.39 32.13
C ILE A 206 -32.83 13.39 33.41
N ARG A 207 -32.49 12.21 33.93
CA ARG A 207 -31.85 12.08 35.25
C ARG A 207 -30.34 12.08 35.22
N GLY A 208 -29.75 11.94 34.02
CA GLY A 208 -28.34 11.65 33.85
C GLY A 208 -28.02 10.18 34.13
N THR A 209 -26.93 9.72 33.55
CA THR A 209 -26.47 8.34 33.68
C THR A 209 -24.97 8.24 33.48
N ARG A 210 -24.39 7.11 33.85
CA ARG A 210 -23.02 6.75 33.54
C ARG A 210 -23.02 5.46 32.73
N VAL A 211 -22.64 5.54 31.46
CA VAL A 211 -22.70 4.41 30.54
C VAL A 211 -21.29 3.98 30.16
N ARG A 212 -21.07 2.68 30.07
CA ARG A 212 -19.87 2.08 29.55
C ARG A 212 -19.99 1.95 28.01
N VAL A 213 -19.07 2.54 27.30
CA VAL A 213 -19.04 2.58 25.84
C VAL A 213 -17.79 1.87 25.34
N PRO A 214 -17.88 1.01 24.32
CA PRO A 214 -16.71 0.41 23.69
C PRO A 214 -15.85 1.48 23.02
N THR A 215 -14.54 1.28 23.07
CA THR A 215 -13.54 2.10 22.37
C THR A 215 -12.72 1.20 21.45
N PRO A 216 -11.94 1.72 20.50
CA PRO A 216 -11.06 0.91 19.66
C PRO A 216 -10.10 0.01 20.44
N ASP A 217 -9.65 0.44 21.63
CA ASP A 217 -8.69 -0.29 22.47
C ASP A 217 -9.32 -1.01 23.69
N GLY A 218 -10.61 -0.83 23.94
CA GLY A 218 -11.26 -1.43 25.10
C GLY A 218 -12.60 -0.79 25.42
N GLU A 219 -12.75 -0.24 26.62
CA GLU A 219 -13.99 0.37 27.08
C GLU A 219 -13.69 1.67 27.86
N ALA A 220 -14.59 2.63 27.79
CA ALA A 220 -14.54 3.86 28.56
C ALA A 220 -15.91 4.20 29.14
N PHE A 221 -15.96 5.04 30.18
CA PHE A 221 -17.20 5.55 30.73
C PHE A 221 -17.52 6.93 30.19
N VAL A 222 -18.77 7.11 29.75
CA VAL A 222 -19.36 8.40 29.41
C VAL A 222 -20.30 8.79 30.57
N VAL A 223 -20.07 9.97 31.11
CA VAL A 223 -21.01 10.57 32.09
C VAL A 223 -21.95 11.47 31.29
N VAL A 224 -23.21 11.09 31.24
CA VAL A 224 -24.28 11.82 30.60
C VAL A 224 -24.96 12.69 31.66
N PRO A 225 -24.89 14.03 31.59
CA PRO A 225 -25.52 14.92 32.57
C PRO A 225 -27.04 14.85 32.49
N PRO A 226 -27.75 15.21 33.59
CA PRO A 226 -29.20 15.40 33.54
C PRO A 226 -29.60 16.45 32.52
N GLY A 227 -30.70 16.21 31.78
CA GLY A 227 -31.20 17.12 30.76
C GLY A 227 -30.44 17.04 29.42
N THR A 228 -29.70 15.95 29.17
CA THR A 228 -29.02 15.73 27.88
C THR A 228 -30.03 15.55 26.76
N MET A 229 -29.83 16.30 25.68
CA MET A 229 -30.67 16.25 24.47
C MET A 229 -30.16 15.23 23.47
N GLY A 230 -31.06 14.69 22.65
CA GLY A 230 -30.70 13.87 21.49
C GLY A 230 -29.83 14.66 20.52
N GLY A 231 -28.79 14.02 19.96
CA GLY A 231 -27.80 14.64 19.09
C GLY A 231 -26.62 15.30 19.83
N GLN A 232 -26.67 15.42 21.15
CA GLN A 232 -25.55 15.95 21.93
C GLN A 232 -24.35 15.00 21.86
N THR A 233 -23.16 15.56 21.65
CA THR A 233 -21.94 14.78 21.44
C THR A 233 -20.95 14.99 22.57
N PHE A 234 -20.46 13.88 23.13
CA PHE A 234 -19.43 13.85 24.18
C PHE A 234 -18.09 13.44 23.58
N ARG A 235 -17.03 14.19 23.90
CA ARG A 235 -15.67 13.92 23.45
C ARG A 235 -14.90 13.18 24.53
N LEU A 236 -14.44 11.98 24.21
CA LEU A 236 -13.53 11.19 25.03
C LEU A 236 -12.12 11.36 24.47
N ARG A 237 -11.31 12.18 25.13
CA ARG A 237 -9.96 12.51 24.70
C ARG A 237 -9.05 11.29 24.72
N GLY A 238 -8.26 11.10 23.64
CA GLY A 238 -7.29 10.02 23.56
C GLY A 238 -7.91 8.61 23.44
N GLN A 239 -9.21 8.49 23.16
CA GLN A 239 -9.92 7.21 23.00
C GLN A 239 -10.24 6.90 21.53
N GLY A 240 -9.58 7.57 20.60
CA GLY A 240 -9.67 7.33 19.15
C GLY A 240 -8.64 6.32 18.66
N LEU A 241 -8.16 6.53 17.42
CA LEU A 241 -7.14 5.67 16.80
C LEU A 241 -5.73 6.25 16.98
N ALA A 242 -4.73 5.39 16.96
CA ALA A 242 -3.34 5.80 16.95
C ALA A 242 -3.05 6.67 15.72
N ARG A 243 -2.21 7.68 15.88
CA ARG A 243 -1.75 8.54 14.79
C ARG A 243 -0.61 7.87 14.04
N LEU A 244 -0.76 7.71 12.74
CA LEU A 244 0.22 7.00 11.91
C LEU A 244 1.58 7.73 11.82
N MET A 245 1.58 9.08 11.83
CA MET A 245 2.76 9.91 11.61
C MET A 245 3.16 10.77 12.83
N ALA A 246 2.50 10.60 13.96
CA ALA A 246 2.74 11.38 15.17
C ALA A 246 2.47 10.55 16.42
N ASP A 247 3.05 10.94 17.52
CA ASP A 247 2.77 10.32 18.80
C ASP A 247 1.34 10.65 19.29
N GLY A 248 0.73 9.70 19.98
CA GLY A 248 -0.58 9.84 20.63
C GLY A 248 -1.71 9.21 19.84
N THR A 249 -2.90 9.37 20.42
CA THR A 249 -4.17 8.85 19.90
C THR A 249 -5.14 10.00 19.61
N GLY A 250 -6.01 9.80 18.64
CA GLY A 250 -7.15 10.68 18.39
C GLY A 250 -8.22 10.60 19.47
N ASP A 251 -9.37 11.14 19.21
CA ASP A 251 -10.48 11.19 20.16
C ASP A 251 -11.67 10.33 19.69
N LEU A 252 -12.48 9.90 20.66
CA LEU A 252 -13.77 9.28 20.38
C LEU A 252 -14.89 10.27 20.65
N PHE A 253 -15.75 10.48 19.67
CA PHE A 253 -16.96 11.27 19.77
C PHE A 253 -18.18 10.37 19.89
N VAL A 254 -18.89 10.50 21.00
CA VAL A 254 -20.08 9.71 21.32
C VAL A 254 -21.31 10.61 21.19
N THR A 255 -22.14 10.36 20.18
CA THR A 255 -23.36 11.11 19.93
C THR A 255 -24.55 10.39 20.57
N VAL A 256 -25.26 11.08 21.44
CA VAL A 256 -26.41 10.52 22.17
C VAL A 256 -27.63 10.44 21.26
N GLN A 257 -28.28 9.26 21.28
CA GLN A 257 -29.59 9.02 20.70
C GLN A 257 -30.58 8.73 21.82
N VAL A 258 -31.59 9.57 22.01
CA VAL A 258 -32.60 9.35 23.01
C VAL A 258 -33.70 8.45 22.43
N VAL A 259 -33.90 7.31 23.09
CA VAL A 259 -34.93 6.34 22.70
C VAL A 259 -36.18 6.56 23.56
N MET A 260 -37.30 6.75 22.90
CA MET A 260 -38.62 6.87 23.55
C MET A 260 -39.24 5.49 23.76
N PRO A 261 -39.97 5.28 24.87
CA PRO A 261 -40.73 4.06 25.08
C PRO A 261 -41.85 3.92 24.04
N THR A 262 -42.06 2.70 23.58
CA THR A 262 -43.14 2.37 22.64
C THR A 262 -44.19 1.49 23.36
N GLY A 263 -45.48 1.68 23.04
CA GLY A 263 -46.56 0.86 23.59
C GLY A 263 -46.91 1.22 25.06
N LEU A 264 -47.37 2.44 25.27
CA LEU A 264 -47.89 2.87 26.57
C LEU A 264 -49.22 2.21 26.85
N ASP A 265 -49.41 1.63 28.08
CA ASP A 265 -50.69 1.22 28.58
C ASP A 265 -51.47 2.43 29.17
N GLU A 266 -52.75 2.28 29.45
CA GLU A 266 -53.61 3.37 29.97
C GLU A 266 -53.05 4.04 31.22
N ARG A 267 -52.46 3.25 32.11
CA ARG A 267 -51.86 3.76 33.35
C ARG A 267 -50.61 4.57 33.10
N THR A 268 -49.77 4.10 32.22
CA THR A 268 -48.51 4.79 31.86
C THR A 268 -48.81 6.07 31.10
N ASP A 269 -49.80 6.05 30.21
CA ASP A 269 -50.26 7.24 29.47
C ASP A 269 -50.78 8.33 30.44
N GLU A 270 -51.62 7.96 31.46
CA GLU A 270 -52.07 8.90 32.46
C GLU A 270 -50.92 9.51 33.29
N LEU A 271 -49.88 8.71 33.64
CA LEU A 271 -48.70 9.22 34.32
C LEU A 271 -47.90 10.21 33.43
N VAL A 272 -47.80 9.93 32.15
CA VAL A 272 -47.16 10.83 31.19
C VAL A 272 -47.92 12.15 31.07
N ARG A 273 -49.26 12.12 31.00
CA ARG A 273 -50.10 13.32 31.00
C ARG A 273 -49.96 14.13 32.31
N GLN A 274 -49.83 13.46 33.46
CA GLN A 274 -49.59 14.15 34.72
C GLN A 274 -48.22 14.83 34.71
N LEU A 275 -47.17 14.16 34.18
CA LEU A 275 -45.83 14.73 34.05
C LEU A 275 -45.84 15.94 33.10
N GLU A 276 -46.52 15.86 31.96
CA GLU A 276 -46.67 16.95 31.01
C GLU A 276 -47.33 18.22 31.66
N ARG A 277 -48.33 18.02 32.51
CA ARG A 277 -48.96 19.14 33.28
C ARG A 277 -48.00 19.78 34.28
N LEU A 278 -47.12 18.97 34.91
CA LEU A 278 -46.12 19.46 35.87
C LEU A 278 -44.93 20.14 35.23
N MET A 279 -44.59 19.71 33.98
CA MET A 279 -43.42 20.21 33.23
C MET A 279 -43.82 20.54 31.79
N PRO A 280 -44.61 21.57 31.56
CA PRO A 280 -45.02 21.94 30.21
C PRO A 280 -43.80 22.34 29.34
N LEU A 281 -43.71 21.80 28.14
CA LEU A 281 -42.64 22.11 27.18
C LEU A 281 -43.25 22.84 25.98
N THR A 282 -42.56 23.87 25.51
CA THR A 282 -42.92 24.65 24.31
C THR A 282 -41.89 24.50 23.19
N PRO A 283 -41.70 23.29 22.63
CA PRO A 283 -40.60 23.02 21.68
C PRO A 283 -40.76 23.71 20.35
N ARG A 284 -41.91 24.32 20.05
CA ARG A 284 -42.24 24.99 18.80
C ARG A 284 -42.23 26.52 18.88
N GLU A 285 -41.87 27.09 19.99
CA GLU A 285 -41.86 28.57 20.20
C GLU A 285 -41.01 29.29 19.14
N THR A 286 -39.92 28.72 18.74
CA THR A 286 -39.08 29.26 17.64
C THR A 286 -39.79 29.20 16.28
N LEU A 287 -40.54 28.11 16.01
CA LEU A 287 -41.28 27.97 14.75
C LEU A 287 -42.44 28.97 14.68
N GLU A 288 -43.14 29.18 15.79
CA GLU A 288 -44.26 30.12 15.88
C GLU A 288 -43.79 31.55 15.63
N ARG A 289 -42.58 31.90 16.06
CA ARG A 289 -41.98 33.22 15.84
C ARG A 289 -41.74 33.50 14.34
N TYR A 290 -41.47 32.47 13.52
CA TYR A 290 -41.23 32.59 12.09
C TYR A 290 -42.44 32.20 11.22
N ALA A 291 -43.53 31.68 11.78
CA ALA A 291 -44.74 31.29 11.05
C ALA A 291 -45.53 32.49 10.52
N GLY A 292 -45.22 33.69 11.01
CA GLY A 292 -45.85 34.94 10.56
C GLY A 292 -45.27 35.60 9.29
N GLY A 293 -44.42 34.91 8.56
CA GLY A 293 -43.78 35.43 7.35
C GLY A 293 -42.43 36.08 7.64
N VAL A 294 -41.47 35.83 6.75
CA VAL A 294 -40.17 36.51 6.73
C VAL A 294 -40.46 37.97 6.25
N GLY A 295 -40.60 38.89 7.21
CA GLY A 295 -40.62 40.31 6.94
C GLY A 295 -39.20 40.85 6.69
#